data_fa1da11526d587b55c599f05370f41b5
#
_entry.id   fa1da11526d587b55c599f05370f41b5
#
_cell.length_a   1.000
_cell.length_b   1.000
_cell.length_c   1.000
_cell.angle_alpha   90.00
_cell.angle_beta   90.00
_cell.angle_gamma   90.00
#
_symmetry.space_group_name_H-M   'P 1'
#
loop_
_entity.id
_entity.type
_entity.pdbx_description
1 polymer ?
#
loop_
_entity_poly.entity_id
_entity_poly.type
_entity_poly.pdbx_seq_one_letter_code
_entity_poly.pdbx_strand_id
1 'polypeptide(L)'
;MRRFLVAVPLLFALVACGDATRDLAEPVEPLGDFKIGHIGVVAPNLQKLLVSREATNDEWVEAVTDALDARFGRFEGDKFYHLGVSVEAYSLPPPIIPGKSALALNVTLWDDAAQAKMNEEPEEIQIIRLLESRLTSTKESQMAWLVAEAAKDIERWLREKQESDGWFDGTSAEATPEPATIAPVEDTGLPALEPVFVPPNVIAVTSAAAQTSASP
;
A
#
# COMPACT_ATOMS: atom_id res chain seq x y z
N MET A 1 4.58 -69.88 -6.15
CA MET A 1 5.36 -68.83 -5.49
C MET A 1 5.28 -67.58 -6.36
N ARG A 2 4.34 -66.66 -6.11
CA ARG A 2 4.15 -65.41 -6.85
C ARG A 2 4.65 -64.26 -5.97
N ARG A 3 5.79 -63.72 -6.30
CA ARG A 3 6.38 -62.52 -5.65
C ARG A 3 5.71 -61.28 -6.22
N PHE A 4 4.82 -60.67 -5.45
CA PHE A 4 4.28 -59.34 -5.74
C PHE A 4 5.38 -58.29 -5.50
N LEU A 5 5.84 -57.71 -6.58
CA LEU A 5 6.62 -56.47 -6.56
C LEU A 5 5.63 -55.32 -6.31
N VAL A 6 5.58 -54.85 -5.06
CA VAL A 6 4.94 -53.58 -4.71
C VAL A 6 5.93 -52.48 -5.09
N ALA A 7 5.73 -51.92 -6.25
CA ALA A 7 6.42 -50.69 -6.62
C ALA A 7 5.75 -49.51 -5.88
N VAL A 8 6.48 -48.95 -4.96
CA VAL A 8 6.11 -47.76 -4.20
C VAL A 8 6.26 -46.56 -5.14
N PRO A 9 5.19 -45.79 -5.45
CA PRO A 9 5.34 -44.47 -6.03
C PRO A 9 5.59 -43.48 -4.89
N LEU A 10 6.83 -43.43 -4.40
CA LEU A 10 7.31 -42.38 -3.52
C LEU A 10 8.03 -41.38 -4.41
N LEU A 11 7.79 -40.10 -4.18
CA LEU A 11 8.49 -38.93 -4.73
C LEU A 11 7.86 -38.20 -5.91
N PHE A 12 6.77 -37.47 -5.62
CA PHE A 12 6.54 -36.17 -6.25
C PHE A 12 5.90 -35.20 -5.23
N ALA A 13 6.59 -34.98 -4.12
CA ALA A 13 6.18 -33.97 -3.14
C ALA A 13 7.40 -33.13 -2.74
N LEU A 14 8.12 -32.59 -3.71
CA LEU A 14 9.26 -31.73 -3.42
C LEU A 14 9.51 -30.77 -4.59
N VAL A 15 8.65 -29.79 -4.78
CA VAL A 15 9.04 -28.42 -5.20
C VAL A 15 7.92 -27.49 -4.71
N ALA A 16 7.74 -27.38 -3.41
CA ALA A 16 7.10 -26.21 -2.82
C ALA A 16 8.23 -25.21 -2.51
N CYS A 17 8.99 -24.83 -3.50
CA CYS A 17 9.87 -23.68 -3.42
C CYS A 17 8.97 -22.46 -3.59
N GLY A 18 8.66 -21.82 -2.47
CA GLY A 18 8.00 -20.58 -2.21
C GLY A 18 7.78 -19.62 -3.38
N ASP A 19 6.79 -19.89 -4.20
CA ASP A 19 6.21 -18.90 -5.09
C ASP A 19 5.15 -18.14 -4.27
N ALA A 20 5.46 -16.92 -3.87
CA ALA A 20 4.59 -16.05 -3.08
C ALA A 20 3.28 -15.68 -3.82
N THR A 21 3.20 -16.00 -5.11
CA THR A 21 2.03 -15.73 -5.96
C THR A 21 1.20 -16.98 -6.24
N ARG A 22 1.62 -18.16 -5.77
CA ARG A 22 0.98 -19.43 -6.09
C ARG A 22 -0.49 -19.48 -5.66
N ASP A 23 -0.79 -18.87 -4.53
CA ASP A 23 -2.12 -18.77 -3.94
C ASP A 23 -3.05 -17.79 -4.68
N LEU A 24 -2.52 -16.94 -5.57
CA LEU A 24 -3.34 -16.01 -6.36
C LEU A 24 -4.24 -16.73 -7.37
N ALA A 25 -3.89 -17.96 -7.77
CA ALA A 25 -4.70 -18.77 -8.66
C ALA A 25 -5.83 -19.51 -7.94
N GLU A 26 -5.83 -19.53 -6.61
CA GLU A 26 -6.84 -20.19 -5.79
C GLU A 26 -7.94 -19.20 -5.40
N PRO A 27 -9.18 -19.66 -5.14
CA PRO A 27 -10.21 -18.80 -4.57
C PRO A 27 -9.73 -18.15 -3.26
N VAL A 28 -9.96 -16.84 -3.15
CA VAL A 28 -9.59 -16.12 -1.92
C VAL A 28 -10.70 -16.29 -0.87
N GLU A 29 -10.30 -16.54 0.38
CA GLU A 29 -11.22 -16.46 1.51
C GLU A 29 -11.61 -14.99 1.74
N PRO A 30 -12.90 -14.65 1.85
CA PRO A 30 -13.33 -13.27 2.08
C PRO A 30 -12.66 -12.64 3.29
N LEU A 31 -12.35 -11.37 3.19
CA LEU A 31 -11.83 -10.54 4.29
C LEU A 31 -12.98 -9.69 4.86
N GLY A 32 -14.03 -10.35 5.37
CA GLY A 32 -15.26 -9.65 5.75
C GLY A 32 -15.85 -8.84 4.59
N ASP A 33 -16.41 -7.67 4.90
CA ASP A 33 -16.99 -6.75 3.91
C ASP A 33 -15.93 -5.79 3.32
N PHE A 34 -14.82 -6.37 2.82
CA PHE A 34 -13.67 -5.64 2.30
C PHE A 34 -13.63 -5.65 0.77
N LYS A 35 -13.46 -4.47 0.19
CA LYS A 35 -13.13 -4.27 -1.23
C LYS A 35 -12.08 -3.18 -1.36
N ILE A 36 -11.06 -3.41 -2.17
CA ILE A 36 -10.08 -2.36 -2.44
C ILE A 36 -10.66 -1.30 -3.37
N GLY A 37 -10.59 -0.03 -2.97
CA GLY A 37 -11.01 1.11 -3.76
C GLY A 37 -9.86 1.76 -4.50
N HIS A 38 -8.76 2.03 -3.79
CA HIS A 38 -7.56 2.64 -4.36
C HIS A 38 -6.31 2.15 -3.62
N ILE A 39 -5.25 1.94 -4.38
CA ILE A 39 -3.91 1.66 -3.87
C ILE A 39 -2.99 2.81 -4.25
N GLY A 40 -2.43 3.48 -3.24
CA GLY A 40 -1.46 4.55 -3.42
C GLY A 40 -0.08 4.12 -2.92
N VAL A 41 0.88 3.98 -3.83
CA VAL A 41 2.26 3.62 -3.48
C VAL A 41 3.18 4.81 -3.73
N VAL A 42 4.05 5.11 -2.79
CA VAL A 42 5.05 6.17 -2.88
C VAL A 42 6.41 5.70 -2.35
N ALA A 43 7.49 6.32 -2.79
CA ALA A 43 8.84 6.02 -2.35
C ALA A 43 9.66 7.31 -2.16
N PRO A 44 9.22 8.26 -1.30
CA PRO A 44 9.81 9.61 -1.24
C PRO A 44 11.23 9.60 -0.67
N ASN A 45 11.54 8.70 0.25
CA ASN A 45 12.81 8.61 0.98
C ASN A 45 13.47 7.23 0.86
N LEU A 46 13.28 6.57 -0.28
CA LEU A 46 13.75 5.22 -0.52
C LEU A 46 15.25 5.05 -0.24
N GLN A 47 15.58 4.17 0.70
CA GLN A 47 16.95 3.89 1.08
C GLN A 47 17.45 2.58 0.46
N LYS A 48 18.52 2.68 -0.33
CA LYS A 48 19.25 1.51 -0.79
C LYS A 48 20.22 1.08 0.31
N LEU A 49 20.07 -0.13 0.82
CA LEU A 49 20.97 -0.70 1.83
C LEU A 49 22.29 -1.11 1.20
N LEU A 50 23.31 -1.26 2.06
CA LEU A 50 24.67 -1.64 1.63
C LEU A 50 24.66 -2.94 0.80
N VAL A 51 25.49 -2.98 -0.23
CA VAL A 51 25.66 -4.17 -1.11
C VAL A 51 24.40 -4.52 -1.88
N SER A 52 23.72 -3.52 -2.42
CA SER A 52 22.52 -3.69 -3.24
C SER A 52 22.73 -3.23 -4.67
N ARG A 53 22.11 -3.92 -5.63
CA ARG A 53 21.93 -3.42 -6.99
C ARG A 53 21.01 -2.21 -6.98
N GLU A 54 21.16 -1.33 -7.98
CA GLU A 54 20.29 -0.17 -8.13
C GLU A 54 18.88 -0.58 -8.59
N ALA A 55 17.89 0.04 -7.97
CA ALA A 55 16.52 0.09 -8.45
C ALA A 55 15.96 1.48 -8.17
N THR A 56 15.23 2.03 -9.12
CA THR A 56 14.67 3.37 -9.02
C THR A 56 13.40 3.40 -8.16
N ASN A 57 13.01 4.59 -7.71
CA ASN A 57 11.75 4.77 -7.01
C ASN A 57 10.56 4.28 -7.85
N ASP A 58 10.56 4.61 -9.16
CA ASP A 58 9.48 4.24 -10.08
C ASP A 58 9.39 2.72 -10.26
N GLU A 59 10.53 2.01 -10.38
CA GLU A 59 10.55 0.53 -10.44
C GLU A 59 9.92 -0.09 -9.19
N TRP A 60 10.18 0.47 -8.00
CA TRP A 60 9.58 -0.02 -6.77
C TRP A 60 8.10 0.32 -6.65
N VAL A 61 7.72 1.55 -7.00
CA VAL A 61 6.31 1.97 -6.99
C VAL A 61 5.48 1.10 -7.93
N GLU A 62 5.94 0.88 -9.16
CA GLU A 62 5.26 0.00 -10.13
C GLU A 62 5.17 -1.44 -9.61
N ALA A 63 6.29 -2.04 -9.20
CA ALA A 63 6.32 -3.43 -8.75
C ALA A 63 5.45 -3.69 -7.50
N VAL A 64 5.44 -2.76 -6.54
CA VAL A 64 4.59 -2.87 -5.33
C VAL A 64 3.12 -2.67 -5.69
N THR A 65 2.79 -1.70 -6.55
CA THR A 65 1.42 -1.47 -7.00
C THR A 65 0.86 -2.71 -7.70
N ASP A 66 1.57 -3.26 -8.66
CA ASP A 66 1.14 -4.45 -9.40
C ASP A 66 0.91 -5.66 -8.48
N ALA A 67 1.81 -5.88 -7.50
CA ALA A 67 1.66 -6.98 -6.56
C ALA A 67 0.44 -6.81 -5.62
N LEU A 68 0.18 -5.58 -5.19
CA LEU A 68 -0.97 -5.25 -4.35
C LEU A 68 -2.28 -5.35 -5.15
N ASP A 69 -2.33 -4.83 -6.37
CA ASP A 69 -3.50 -4.94 -7.24
C ASP A 69 -3.84 -6.39 -7.53
N ALA A 70 -2.84 -7.22 -7.87
CA ALA A 70 -3.04 -8.65 -8.11
C ALA A 70 -3.58 -9.39 -6.87
N ARG A 71 -3.18 -8.98 -5.67
CA ARG A 71 -3.60 -9.62 -4.41
C ARG A 71 -4.93 -9.11 -3.91
N PHE A 72 -5.12 -7.80 -3.84
CA PHE A 72 -6.30 -7.19 -3.23
C PHE A 72 -7.47 -7.00 -4.19
N GLY A 73 -7.24 -6.95 -5.49
CA GLY A 73 -8.30 -6.92 -6.50
C GLY A 73 -9.20 -8.16 -6.55
N ARG A 74 -8.87 -9.23 -5.76
CA ARG A 74 -9.65 -10.47 -5.66
C ARG A 74 -10.78 -10.41 -4.63
N PHE A 75 -10.80 -9.39 -3.77
CA PHE A 75 -11.81 -9.25 -2.72
C PHE A 75 -13.03 -8.49 -3.23
N GLU A 76 -14.21 -9.05 -3.02
CA GLU A 76 -15.48 -8.58 -3.60
C GLU A 76 -16.50 -8.16 -2.52
N GLY A 77 -16.05 -7.54 -1.42
CA GLY A 77 -16.94 -6.94 -0.43
C GLY A 77 -17.67 -5.71 -0.96
N ASP A 78 -18.60 -5.14 -0.18
CA ASP A 78 -19.38 -3.98 -0.56
C ASP A 78 -18.78 -2.65 -0.07
N LYS A 79 -17.90 -2.69 0.95
CA LYS A 79 -17.26 -1.50 1.52
C LYS A 79 -15.88 -1.25 0.93
N PHE A 80 -15.66 0.00 0.51
CA PHE A 80 -14.39 0.40 -0.06
C PHE A 80 -13.39 0.82 1.01
N TYR A 81 -12.17 0.31 0.84
CA TYR A 81 -11.00 0.69 1.63
C TYR A 81 -9.86 1.12 0.69
N HIS A 82 -9.00 2.00 1.17
CA HIS A 82 -7.86 2.50 0.41
C HIS A 82 -6.56 2.13 1.13
N LEU A 83 -5.61 1.63 0.37
CA LEU A 83 -4.31 1.21 0.89
C LEU A 83 -3.23 2.22 0.49
N GLY A 84 -2.62 2.85 1.47
CA GLY A 84 -1.46 3.71 1.28
C GLY A 84 -0.19 2.97 1.69
N VAL A 85 0.80 2.90 0.79
CA VAL A 85 2.07 2.22 1.04
C VAL A 85 3.25 3.13 0.74
N SER A 86 4.16 3.28 1.69
CA SER A 86 5.44 3.96 1.51
C SER A 86 6.56 2.94 1.48
N VAL A 87 7.36 2.95 0.40
CA VAL A 87 8.55 2.10 0.27
C VAL A 87 9.72 2.80 0.93
N GLU A 88 10.25 2.22 2.02
CA GLU A 88 11.25 2.87 2.86
C GLU A 88 12.68 2.43 2.54
N ALA A 89 12.92 1.11 2.41
CA ALA A 89 14.25 0.60 2.19
C ALA A 89 14.25 -0.72 1.42
N TYR A 90 15.34 -0.97 0.70
CA TYR A 90 15.53 -2.24 0.01
C TYR A 90 16.97 -2.71 -0.02
N SER A 91 17.14 -4.03 -0.23
CA SER A 91 18.42 -4.67 -0.52
C SER A 91 18.27 -5.74 -1.60
N LEU A 92 19.00 -5.62 -2.68
CA LEU A 92 19.06 -6.54 -3.82
C LEU A 92 20.52 -6.96 -4.09
N PRO A 93 21.12 -7.79 -3.23
CA PRO A 93 22.52 -8.13 -3.38
C PRO A 93 22.81 -8.85 -4.70
N PRO A 94 23.95 -8.57 -5.34
CA PRO A 94 24.35 -9.27 -6.55
C PRO A 94 24.66 -10.77 -6.28
N PRO A 95 24.61 -11.63 -7.30
CA PRO A 95 24.67 -13.09 -7.13
C PRO A 95 25.86 -13.63 -6.35
N ILE A 96 27.01 -12.99 -6.45
CA ILE A 96 28.29 -13.51 -5.89
C ILE A 96 28.59 -12.95 -4.50
N ILE A 97 27.94 -11.83 -4.13
CA ILE A 97 28.23 -11.13 -2.88
C ILE A 97 27.27 -11.61 -1.78
N PRO A 98 27.81 -12.03 -0.60
CA PRO A 98 26.94 -12.37 0.52
C PRO A 98 26.08 -11.17 0.96
N GLY A 99 24.80 -11.40 1.18
CA GLY A 99 23.86 -10.37 1.61
C GLY A 99 22.46 -10.97 1.76
N LYS A 100 21.51 -10.19 2.21
CA LYS A 100 20.11 -10.57 2.35
C LYS A 100 19.29 -9.71 1.40
N SER A 101 18.40 -10.32 0.62
CA SER A 101 17.37 -9.54 -0.07
C SER A 101 16.37 -9.06 0.97
N ALA A 102 16.03 -7.78 0.94
CA ALA A 102 15.12 -7.18 1.91
C ALA A 102 14.28 -6.07 1.27
N LEU A 103 13.09 -5.87 1.84
CA LEU A 103 12.17 -4.79 1.52
C LEU A 103 11.50 -4.34 2.83
N ALA A 104 11.43 -3.03 3.06
CA ALA A 104 10.71 -2.43 4.17
C ALA A 104 9.65 -1.46 3.65
N LEU A 105 8.43 -1.60 4.13
CA LEU A 105 7.26 -0.82 3.76
C LEU A 105 6.57 -0.28 5.01
N ASN A 106 5.97 0.90 4.91
CA ASN A 106 4.99 1.42 5.85
C ASN A 106 3.61 1.42 5.21
N VAL A 107 2.63 0.84 5.90
CA VAL A 107 1.29 0.60 5.38
C VAL A 107 0.23 1.31 6.20
N THR A 108 -0.67 2.02 5.54
CA THR A 108 -1.82 2.68 6.15
C THR A 108 -3.09 2.25 5.43
N LEU A 109 -4.09 1.81 6.18
CA LEU A 109 -5.42 1.52 5.67
C LEU A 109 -6.37 2.67 6.00
N TRP A 110 -7.19 3.03 5.03
CA TRP A 110 -8.19 4.08 5.12
C TRP A 110 -9.58 3.52 4.83
N ASP A 111 -10.55 3.81 5.69
CA ASP A 111 -11.96 3.50 5.45
C ASP A 111 -12.59 4.64 4.65
N ASP A 112 -13.12 4.33 3.46
CA ASP A 112 -13.74 5.33 2.58
C ASP A 112 -15.03 5.90 3.18
N ALA A 113 -15.85 5.07 3.80
CA ALA A 113 -17.11 5.50 4.39
C ALA A 113 -16.91 6.36 5.64
N ALA A 114 -15.98 5.98 6.50
CA ALA A 114 -15.63 6.73 7.70
C ALA A 114 -14.76 7.96 7.41
N GLN A 115 -14.16 8.06 6.21
CA GLN A 115 -13.20 9.09 5.82
C GLN A 115 -12.05 9.22 6.83
N ALA A 116 -11.59 8.09 7.36
CA ALA A 116 -10.61 8.03 8.43
C ALA A 116 -9.61 6.89 8.25
N LYS A 117 -8.43 7.04 8.83
CA LYS A 117 -7.45 5.96 8.94
C LYS A 117 -7.96 4.91 9.92
N MET A 118 -7.73 3.65 9.61
CA MET A 118 -8.04 2.53 10.48
C MET A 118 -6.88 2.23 11.46
N ASN A 119 -5.65 2.48 11.05
CA ASN A 119 -4.48 2.41 11.93
C ASN A 119 -3.93 3.81 12.22
N GLU A 120 -3.73 4.14 13.49
CA GLU A 120 -3.18 5.43 13.92
C GLU A 120 -1.74 5.61 13.45
N GLU A 121 -0.91 4.57 13.67
CA GLU A 121 0.47 4.49 13.18
C GLU A 121 0.54 3.55 11.98
N PRO A 122 1.38 3.87 10.96
CA PRO A 122 1.59 2.96 9.84
C PRO A 122 2.14 1.61 10.32
N GLU A 123 1.62 0.52 9.75
CA GLU A 123 2.14 -0.82 9.99
C GLU A 123 3.46 -1.00 9.24
N GLU A 124 4.49 -1.46 9.94
CA GLU A 124 5.80 -1.71 9.38
C GLU A 124 5.93 -3.16 8.88
N ILE A 125 5.98 -3.34 7.57
CA ILE A 125 6.16 -4.64 6.92
C ILE A 125 7.61 -4.80 6.48
N GLN A 126 8.29 -5.81 7.04
CA GLN A 126 9.70 -6.10 6.71
C GLN A 126 9.85 -7.50 6.12
N ILE A 127 10.25 -7.58 4.87
CA ILE A 127 10.52 -8.82 4.16
C ILE A 127 12.02 -9.04 4.11
N ILE A 128 12.48 -10.18 4.62
CA ILE A 128 13.90 -10.56 4.58
C ILE A 128 14.02 -11.98 4.05
N ARG A 129 14.72 -12.14 2.94
CA ARG A 129 15.05 -13.45 2.38
C ARG A 129 16.49 -13.85 2.72
N LEU A 130 16.59 -14.91 3.50
CA LEU A 130 17.86 -15.58 3.82
C LEU A 130 18.05 -16.72 2.82
N LEU A 131 19.26 -17.06 2.44
CA LEU A 131 19.60 -18.29 1.69
C LEU A 131 18.88 -18.41 0.32
N GLU A 132 19.16 -17.51 -0.58
CA GLU A 132 18.80 -17.69 -1.99
C GLU A 132 19.85 -18.49 -2.74
N SER A 133 19.42 -19.33 -3.69
CA SER A 133 20.27 -19.78 -4.78
C SER A 133 20.50 -18.61 -5.75
N ARG A 134 21.42 -17.71 -5.40
CA ARG A 134 21.59 -16.42 -6.09
C ARG A 134 22.31 -16.52 -7.42
N LEU A 135 22.91 -17.67 -7.73
CA LEU A 135 23.68 -17.85 -8.96
C LEU A 135 22.85 -17.61 -10.23
N THR A 136 21.52 -17.72 -10.11
CA THR A 136 20.58 -17.52 -11.22
C THR A 136 19.57 -16.39 -10.98
N SER A 137 19.67 -15.67 -9.85
CA SER A 137 18.68 -14.66 -9.45
C SER A 137 18.95 -13.32 -10.12
N THR A 138 18.06 -12.87 -10.98
CA THR A 138 18.10 -11.52 -11.57
C THR A 138 17.61 -10.46 -10.57
N LYS A 139 17.83 -9.18 -10.86
CA LYS A 139 17.27 -8.08 -10.06
C LYS A 139 15.74 -8.17 -10.02
N GLU A 140 15.15 -8.35 -11.17
CA GLU A 140 13.71 -8.41 -11.37
C GLU A 140 13.06 -9.58 -10.61
N SER A 141 13.69 -10.76 -10.64
CA SER A 141 13.18 -11.92 -9.90
C SER A 141 13.27 -11.75 -8.37
N GLN A 142 14.31 -11.05 -7.88
CA GLN A 142 14.40 -10.72 -6.46
C GLN A 142 13.34 -9.69 -6.05
N MET A 143 13.15 -8.64 -6.85
CA MET A 143 12.10 -7.65 -6.62
C MET A 143 10.72 -8.30 -6.64
N ALA A 144 10.39 -9.06 -7.68
CA ALA A 144 9.09 -9.72 -7.81
C ALA A 144 8.77 -10.61 -6.61
N TRP A 145 9.76 -11.38 -6.12
CA TRP A 145 9.56 -12.19 -4.93
C TRP A 145 9.32 -11.33 -3.68
N LEU A 146 10.11 -10.27 -3.46
CA LEU A 146 9.98 -9.40 -2.29
C LEU A 146 8.62 -8.71 -2.24
N VAL A 147 8.14 -8.17 -3.38
CA VAL A 147 6.85 -7.47 -3.41
C VAL A 147 5.67 -8.44 -3.28
N ALA A 148 5.79 -9.66 -3.81
CA ALA A 148 4.76 -10.68 -3.65
C ALA A 148 4.63 -11.16 -2.19
N GLU A 149 5.76 -11.38 -1.49
CA GLU A 149 5.74 -11.69 -0.06
C GLU A 149 5.23 -10.50 0.76
N ALA A 150 5.62 -9.27 0.42
CA ALA A 150 5.12 -8.08 1.11
C ALA A 150 3.60 -7.95 0.97
N ALA A 151 3.06 -8.14 -0.23
CA ALA A 151 1.61 -8.11 -0.44
C ALA A 151 0.89 -9.20 0.36
N LYS A 152 1.49 -10.40 0.48
CA LYS A 152 0.97 -11.49 1.30
C LYS A 152 1.02 -11.18 2.79
N ASP A 153 2.09 -10.57 3.27
CA ASP A 153 2.22 -10.17 4.67
C ASP A 153 1.22 -9.07 5.03
N ILE A 154 0.96 -8.12 4.11
CA ILE A 154 -0.11 -7.12 4.28
C ILE A 154 -1.49 -7.79 4.36
N GLU A 155 -1.80 -8.78 3.51
CA GLU A 155 -3.06 -9.53 3.60
C GLU A 155 -3.17 -10.24 4.96
N ARG A 156 -2.09 -10.89 5.42
CA ARG A 156 -2.08 -11.54 6.73
C ARG A 156 -2.33 -10.56 7.87
N TRP A 157 -1.68 -9.39 7.87
CA TRP A 157 -1.92 -8.33 8.83
C TRP A 157 -3.38 -7.86 8.84
N LEU A 158 -3.99 -7.68 7.65
CA LEU A 158 -5.41 -7.29 7.57
C LEU A 158 -6.33 -8.39 8.13
N ARG A 159 -6.03 -9.68 7.93
CA ARG A 159 -6.77 -10.80 8.53
C ARG A 159 -6.63 -10.82 10.05
N GLU A 160 -5.43 -10.61 10.56
CA GLU A 160 -5.18 -10.51 12.00
C GLU A 160 -5.99 -9.36 12.60
N LYS A 161 -6.07 -8.21 11.91
CA LYS A 161 -6.87 -7.06 12.33
C LYS A 161 -8.38 -7.31 12.24
N GLN A 162 -8.83 -8.06 11.25
CA GLN A 162 -10.22 -8.50 11.19
C GLN A 162 -10.57 -9.39 12.40
N GLU A 163 -9.71 -10.35 12.73
CA GLU A 163 -9.96 -11.30 13.83
C GLU A 163 -9.85 -10.64 15.21
N SER A 164 -8.88 -9.73 15.42
CA SER A 164 -8.62 -9.12 16.72
C SER A 164 -9.47 -7.89 17.01
N ASP A 165 -9.67 -7.03 16.00
CA ASP A 165 -10.23 -5.70 16.15
C ASP A 165 -11.60 -5.55 15.46
N GLY A 166 -12.08 -6.61 14.78
CA GLY A 166 -13.36 -6.60 14.07
C GLY A 166 -13.35 -5.69 12.83
N TRP A 167 -12.17 -5.45 12.25
CA TRP A 167 -12.09 -4.71 10.99
C TRP A 167 -12.91 -5.44 9.92
N PHE A 168 -13.60 -4.72 9.06
CA PHE A 168 -14.40 -5.27 7.96
C PHE A 168 -15.64 -6.10 8.39
N ASP A 169 -15.95 -6.20 9.67
CA ASP A 169 -17.24 -6.75 10.10
C ASP A 169 -18.34 -5.80 9.64
N GLY A 170 -19.31 -6.27 8.85
CA GLY A 170 -20.34 -5.47 8.20
C GLY A 170 -21.29 -4.67 9.11
N THR A 171 -21.04 -4.65 10.39
CA THR A 171 -21.58 -3.70 11.35
C THR A 171 -20.71 -2.45 11.35
N SER A 172 -20.99 -1.53 10.43
CA SER A 172 -20.73 -0.13 10.75
C SER A 172 -21.35 0.09 12.12
N ALA A 173 -20.53 0.29 13.16
CA ALA A 173 -21.01 0.99 14.32
C ALA A 173 -21.62 2.26 13.74
N GLU A 174 -22.94 2.30 13.72
CA GLU A 174 -23.72 3.48 13.50
C GLU A 174 -23.18 4.50 14.49
N ALA A 175 -22.18 5.28 14.05
CA ALA A 175 -21.86 6.55 14.66
C ALA A 175 -23.11 7.37 14.41
N THR A 176 -24.12 7.11 15.24
CA THR A 176 -25.23 8.04 15.42
C THR A 176 -24.53 9.34 15.81
N PRO A 177 -24.48 10.36 14.95
CA PRO A 177 -24.08 11.66 15.40
C PRO A 177 -25.14 12.01 16.44
N GLU A 178 -24.74 11.98 17.71
CA GLU A 178 -25.56 12.54 18.78
C GLU A 178 -25.99 13.93 18.29
N PRO A 179 -27.29 14.18 18.09
CA PRO A 179 -27.70 15.47 17.59
C PRO A 179 -27.22 16.47 18.62
N ALA A 180 -26.26 17.32 18.21
CA ALA A 180 -25.80 18.43 19.01
C ALA A 180 -27.07 19.16 19.46
N THR A 181 -27.41 18.98 20.73
CA THR A 181 -28.47 19.74 21.39
C THR A 181 -28.04 21.19 21.30
N ILE A 182 -28.58 21.87 20.28
CA ILE A 182 -28.45 23.31 20.18
C ILE A 182 -29.23 23.87 21.35
N ALA A 183 -28.53 24.24 22.40
CA ALA A 183 -29.11 25.02 23.47
C ALA A 183 -29.71 26.26 22.86
N PRO A 184 -30.90 26.69 23.30
CA PRO A 184 -31.54 27.91 22.79
C PRO A 184 -30.56 29.08 22.97
N VAL A 185 -30.17 29.71 21.87
CA VAL A 185 -29.41 30.96 21.88
C VAL A 185 -30.39 32.01 22.41
N GLU A 186 -30.15 32.47 23.64
CA GLU A 186 -30.79 33.67 24.15
C GLU A 186 -30.47 34.84 23.22
N ASP A 187 -31.49 35.48 22.74
CA ASP A 187 -31.48 36.68 21.91
C ASP A 187 -30.79 37.82 22.68
N THR A 188 -29.48 37.95 22.54
CA THR A 188 -28.79 39.14 23.00
C THR A 188 -28.61 40.07 21.80
N GLY A 189 -29.50 41.05 21.71
CA GLY A 189 -29.56 42.06 20.66
C GLY A 189 -28.20 42.72 20.40
N LEU A 190 -27.63 42.42 19.25
CA LEU A 190 -26.51 43.16 18.67
C LEU A 190 -27.03 44.04 17.53
N PRO A 191 -26.59 45.30 17.45
CA PRO A 191 -27.10 46.23 16.42
C PRO A 191 -26.64 45.79 15.03
N ALA A 192 -27.54 45.95 14.06
CA ALA A 192 -27.32 45.66 12.66
C ALA A 192 -26.07 46.40 12.13
N LEU A 193 -25.09 45.65 11.65
CA LEU A 193 -23.97 46.20 10.86
C LEU A 193 -24.44 46.42 9.44
N GLU A 194 -24.38 47.65 8.99
CA GLU A 194 -24.62 48.05 7.60
C GLU A 194 -23.67 47.40 6.63
N PRO A 195 -24.05 47.04 5.40
CA PRO A 195 -23.18 46.43 4.42
C PRO A 195 -22.15 47.42 3.91
N VAL A 196 -20.87 47.19 4.20
CA VAL A 196 -19.74 47.95 3.61
C VAL A 196 -19.59 47.53 2.16
N PHE A 197 -19.91 48.40 1.24
CA PHE A 197 -19.68 48.25 -0.19
C PHE A 197 -18.15 48.35 -0.47
N VAL A 198 -17.50 47.27 -0.89
CA VAL A 198 -16.12 47.26 -1.38
C VAL A 198 -16.14 47.27 -2.90
N PRO A 199 -15.62 48.35 -3.56
CA PRO A 199 -15.54 48.37 -5.01
C PRO A 199 -14.46 47.40 -5.54
N PRO A 200 -14.64 46.79 -6.72
CA PRO A 200 -13.66 45.89 -7.31
C PRO A 200 -12.40 46.65 -7.75
N ASN A 201 -11.26 46.24 -7.23
CA ASN A 201 -9.95 46.80 -7.59
C ASN A 201 -9.53 46.26 -8.96
N VAL A 202 -9.40 47.17 -9.92
CA VAL A 202 -8.93 46.91 -11.29
C VAL A 202 -7.41 46.75 -11.25
N ILE A 203 -6.93 45.56 -11.46
CA ILE A 203 -5.49 45.30 -11.64
C ILE A 203 -5.11 45.65 -13.06
N ALA A 204 -4.43 46.80 -13.22
CA ALA A 204 -3.80 47.18 -14.47
C ALA A 204 -2.55 46.32 -14.74
N VAL A 205 -2.59 45.55 -15.81
CA VAL A 205 -1.43 44.81 -16.31
C VAL A 205 -0.56 45.77 -17.09
N THR A 206 0.57 46.17 -16.52
CA THR A 206 1.60 46.92 -17.25
C THR A 206 2.57 45.96 -17.92
N SER A 207 2.45 45.84 -19.23
CA SER A 207 3.41 45.21 -20.12
C SER A 207 4.65 46.07 -20.24
N ALA A 208 5.80 45.62 -19.81
CA ALA A 208 7.09 46.23 -20.08
C ALA A 208 7.82 45.45 -21.18
N ALA A 209 7.97 46.10 -22.30
CA ALA A 209 8.63 45.61 -23.50
C ALA A 209 10.15 45.44 -23.31
N ALA A 210 10.66 44.44 -24.01
CA ALA A 210 12.08 44.18 -24.23
C ALA A 210 12.85 45.36 -24.81
N GLN A 211 14.08 45.59 -24.35
CA GLN A 211 15.09 46.28 -25.13
C GLN A 211 16.36 45.46 -25.21
N THR A 212 16.59 45.01 -26.42
CA THR A 212 17.84 44.53 -27.01
C THR A 212 18.89 45.63 -27.00
N SER A 213 20.10 45.33 -26.57
CA SER A 213 21.27 46.07 -27.03
C SER A 213 22.44 45.12 -27.28
N ALA A 214 22.84 45.07 -28.52
CA ALA A 214 24.04 44.43 -29.03
C ALA A 214 25.22 45.44 -29.04
N SER A 215 26.40 44.87 -28.86
CA SER A 215 27.69 45.23 -29.43
C SER A 215 28.54 46.39 -28.84
N PRO A 216 29.82 46.36 -29.12
CA PRO A 216 30.65 45.55 -29.99
C PRO A 216 31.62 44.59 -29.31
#